data_c524be3d2dcd8084c016bca64c7636f4
#
_entry.id   c524be3d2dcd8084c016bca64c7636f4
#
_cell.length_a   1.000
_cell.length_b   1.000
_cell.length_c   1.000
_cell.angle_alpha   90.00
_cell.angle_beta   90.00
_cell.angle_gamma   90.00
#
_symmetry.space_group_name_H-M   'P 1'
#
loop_
_entity.id
_entity.type
_entity.pdbx_description
1 polymer ?
#
loop_
_entity_poly.entity_id
_entity_poly.type
_entity_poly.pdbx_seq_one_letter_code
_entity_poly.pdbx_strand_id
1 'polypeptide(L)'
;VTDYARELRRLVGTRPLLLPRTSAVLVDEAWRLLLLDRADGSGWCLPGGLMEPGESFEETARREVREEVGVELGELTLLDVFSGAEYYYRFPHGDEIYTVTAAYLARVRSDAVLDVDPREAREARFFDIDDVPEDVLATERPIIARYAAHLKSSRPAGE
;
A
#
# COMPACT_ATOMS: atom_id res chain seq x y z
N VAL A 1 -7.60 9.93 -4.71
CA VAL A 1 -7.94 9.59 -6.11
C VAL A 1 -7.11 10.46 -7.02
N THR A 2 -6.30 9.86 -7.88
CA THR A 2 -5.45 10.55 -8.86
C THR A 2 -6.28 11.38 -9.84
N ASP A 3 -5.65 12.36 -10.49
CA ASP A 3 -6.34 13.20 -11.47
C ASP A 3 -6.81 12.37 -12.66
N TYR A 4 -6.02 11.40 -13.11
CA TYR A 4 -6.39 10.48 -14.19
C TYR A 4 -7.63 9.64 -13.84
N ALA A 5 -7.69 9.04 -12.66
CA ALA A 5 -8.87 8.28 -12.25
C ALA A 5 -10.13 9.16 -12.14
N ARG A 6 -9.97 10.43 -11.73
CA ARG A 6 -11.06 11.42 -11.71
C ARG A 6 -11.55 11.78 -13.12
N GLU A 7 -10.63 11.93 -14.08
CA GLU A 7 -10.99 12.17 -15.48
C GLU A 7 -11.75 11.00 -16.08
N LEU A 8 -11.28 9.77 -15.86
CA LEU A 8 -11.99 8.57 -16.28
C LEU A 8 -13.39 8.49 -15.69
N ARG A 9 -13.56 8.81 -14.41
CA ARG A 9 -14.87 8.83 -13.74
C ARG A 9 -15.86 9.79 -14.40
N ARG A 10 -15.42 10.98 -14.82
CA ARG A 10 -16.27 11.94 -15.54
C ARG A 10 -16.79 11.35 -16.86
N LEU A 11 -16.05 10.46 -17.50
CA LEU A 11 -16.42 9.84 -18.77
C LEU A 11 -17.31 8.60 -18.60
N VAL A 12 -17.06 7.78 -17.59
CA VAL A 12 -17.70 6.46 -17.45
C VAL A 12 -18.71 6.37 -16.29
N GLY A 13 -18.81 7.40 -15.46
CA GLY A 13 -19.69 7.42 -14.30
C GLY A 13 -19.23 6.40 -13.25
N THR A 14 -20.18 5.67 -12.64
CA THR A 14 -19.91 4.71 -11.55
C THR A 14 -19.52 3.30 -12.04
N ARG A 15 -19.42 3.08 -13.35
CA ARG A 15 -19.04 1.77 -13.90
C ARG A 15 -17.70 1.29 -13.32
N PRO A 16 -17.51 -0.03 -13.12
CA PRO A 16 -16.25 -0.56 -12.65
C PRO A 16 -15.07 -0.12 -13.52
N LEU A 17 -14.03 0.42 -12.89
CA LEU A 17 -12.75 0.71 -13.52
C LEU A 17 -11.72 -0.33 -13.10
N LEU A 18 -10.88 -0.76 -14.03
CA LEU A 18 -9.68 -1.55 -13.74
C LEU A 18 -8.52 -0.57 -13.59
N LEU A 19 -7.98 -0.44 -12.37
CA LEU A 19 -6.97 0.55 -12.03
C LEU A 19 -5.68 -0.10 -11.52
N PRO A 20 -4.54 0.18 -12.15
CA PRO A 20 -3.24 -0.23 -11.62
C PRO A 20 -2.85 0.62 -10.42
N ARG A 21 -2.24 -0.02 -9.41
CA ARG A 21 -1.74 0.64 -8.20
C ARG A 21 -0.50 -0.04 -7.65
N THR A 22 0.14 0.58 -6.67
CA THR A 22 1.20 -0.02 -5.87
C THR A 22 0.84 -0.07 -4.40
N SER A 23 1.42 -1.02 -3.69
CA SER A 23 1.51 -1.03 -2.22
C SER A 23 2.96 -1.21 -1.82
N ALA A 24 3.44 -0.41 -0.87
CA ALA A 24 4.79 -0.47 -0.37
C ALA A 24 4.84 -1.19 0.99
N VAL A 25 5.45 -2.37 1.00
CA VAL A 25 5.76 -3.12 2.22
C VAL A 25 7.05 -2.55 2.79
N LEU A 26 6.92 -1.50 3.60
CA LEU A 26 8.06 -0.80 4.22
C LEU A 26 8.41 -1.47 5.55
N VAL A 27 9.66 -1.88 5.68
CA VAL A 27 10.11 -2.61 6.86
C VAL A 27 11.38 -2.00 7.46
N ASP A 28 11.45 -1.99 8.78
CA ASP A 28 12.61 -1.51 9.51
C ASP A 28 13.69 -2.60 9.69
N GLU A 29 14.73 -2.30 10.46
CA GLU A 29 15.85 -3.21 10.76
C GLU A 29 15.40 -4.47 11.51
N ALA A 30 14.31 -4.38 12.29
CA ALA A 30 13.70 -5.49 13.01
C ALA A 30 12.65 -6.25 12.19
N TRP A 31 12.47 -5.90 10.90
CA TRP A 31 11.45 -6.47 10.00
C TRP A 31 10.01 -6.16 10.41
N ARG A 32 9.81 -5.09 11.20
CA ARG A 32 8.48 -4.59 11.52
C ARG A 32 7.92 -3.83 10.33
N LEU A 33 6.63 -4.01 10.08
CA LEU A 33 5.90 -3.47 8.95
C LEU A 33 5.34 -2.08 9.27
N LEU A 34 5.57 -1.10 8.40
CA LEU A 34 4.95 0.22 8.51
C LEU A 34 3.52 0.17 7.97
N LEU A 35 2.57 0.60 8.79
CA LEU A 35 1.17 0.81 8.39
C LEU A 35 0.75 2.24 8.69
N LEU A 36 -0.23 2.71 7.91
CA LEU A 36 -0.89 4.00 8.04
C LEU A 36 -2.29 3.82 8.60
N ASP A 37 -2.63 4.57 9.66
CA ASP A 37 -4.01 4.70 10.14
C ASP A 37 -4.73 5.75 9.30
N ARG A 38 -5.63 5.33 8.43
CA ARG A 38 -6.29 6.19 7.45
C ARG A 38 -7.08 7.33 8.09
N ALA A 39 -6.94 8.53 7.54
CA ALA A 39 -7.62 9.73 8.02
C ALA A 39 -9.16 9.61 7.98
N ASP A 40 -9.70 8.83 7.05
CA ASP A 40 -11.14 8.58 6.90
C ASP A 40 -11.72 7.59 7.93
N GLY A 41 -10.87 6.99 8.77
CA GLY A 41 -11.27 6.04 9.80
C GLY A 41 -11.61 4.65 9.29
N SER A 42 -11.28 4.30 8.04
CA SER A 42 -11.56 2.99 7.47
C SER A 42 -10.62 1.88 7.95
N GLY A 43 -9.59 2.22 8.72
CA GLY A 43 -8.62 1.29 9.30
C GLY A 43 -7.19 1.50 8.80
N TRP A 44 -6.37 0.48 8.99
CA TRP A 44 -4.95 0.51 8.64
C TRP A 44 -4.69 0.01 7.22
N CYS A 45 -3.72 0.62 6.55
CA CYS A 45 -3.30 0.21 5.20
C CYS A 45 -1.78 0.30 5.02
N LEU A 46 -1.28 -0.34 3.96
CA LEU A 46 0.06 -0.11 3.47
C LEU A 46 0.14 1.24 2.74
N PRO A 47 1.28 1.95 2.79
CA PRO A 47 1.52 3.09 1.92
C PRO A 47 1.38 2.68 0.44
N GLY A 48 0.81 3.54 -0.37
CA GLY A 48 0.67 3.30 -1.81
C GLY A 48 -0.56 3.92 -2.41
N GLY A 49 -0.67 3.82 -3.72
CA GLY A 49 -1.78 4.43 -4.44
C GLY A 49 -1.81 4.09 -5.92
N LEU A 50 -2.65 4.80 -6.65
CA LEU A 50 -2.89 4.58 -8.06
C LEU A 50 -1.77 5.13 -8.94
N MET A 51 -1.48 4.43 -10.04
CA MET A 51 -0.56 4.93 -11.06
C MET A 51 -1.15 6.15 -11.78
N GLU A 52 -0.25 7.07 -12.13
CA GLU A 52 -0.52 8.12 -13.09
C GLU A 52 0.01 7.73 -14.49
N PRO A 53 -0.58 8.24 -15.57
CA PRO A 53 -0.09 7.99 -16.92
C PRO A 53 1.40 8.35 -17.08
N GLY A 54 2.18 7.40 -17.57
CA GLY A 54 3.61 7.57 -17.79
C GLY A 54 4.52 7.10 -16.66
N GLU A 55 3.95 6.76 -15.49
CA GLU A 55 4.72 6.16 -14.39
C GLU A 55 4.95 4.67 -14.59
N SER A 56 6.09 4.17 -14.15
CA SER A 56 6.27 2.76 -13.81
C SER A 56 5.67 2.45 -12.43
N PHE A 57 5.51 1.17 -12.10
CA PHE A 57 5.09 0.78 -10.75
C PHE A 57 6.08 1.26 -9.66
N GLU A 58 7.38 1.19 -9.94
CA GLU A 58 8.43 1.66 -9.03
C GLU A 58 8.36 3.18 -8.81
N GLU A 59 8.12 3.95 -9.85
CA GLU A 59 7.95 5.41 -9.75
C GLU A 59 6.71 5.76 -8.95
N THR A 60 5.59 5.06 -9.17
CA THR A 60 4.37 5.20 -8.37
C THR A 60 4.63 4.92 -6.90
N ALA A 61 5.30 3.80 -6.58
CA ALA A 61 5.61 3.43 -5.19
C ALA A 61 6.46 4.51 -4.49
N ARG A 62 7.48 5.05 -5.19
CA ARG A 62 8.34 6.12 -4.66
C ARG A 62 7.58 7.42 -4.45
N ARG A 63 6.73 7.80 -5.40
CA ARG A 63 5.93 9.03 -5.31
C ARG A 63 4.95 8.95 -4.14
N GLU A 64 4.16 7.87 -4.06
CA GLU A 64 3.16 7.69 -3.02
C GLU A 64 3.79 7.66 -1.61
N VAL A 65 4.87 6.90 -1.41
CA VAL A 65 5.56 6.86 -0.11
C VAL A 65 6.13 8.23 0.29
N ARG A 66 6.69 8.98 -0.66
CA ARG A 66 7.16 10.33 -0.39
C ARG A 66 6.01 11.27 -0.03
N GLU A 67 4.87 11.18 -0.72
CA GLU A 67 3.69 12.02 -0.48
C GLU A 67 3.00 11.68 0.85
N GLU A 68 2.86 10.40 1.18
CA GLU A 68 2.14 9.94 2.37
C GLU A 68 2.95 10.01 3.67
N VAL A 69 4.25 9.72 3.62
CA VAL A 69 5.11 9.59 4.82
C VAL A 69 6.44 10.33 4.75
N GLY A 70 6.73 11.06 3.67
CA GLY A 70 7.93 11.89 3.54
C GLY A 70 9.24 11.11 3.38
N VAL A 71 9.18 9.81 3.03
CA VAL A 71 10.36 8.94 2.96
C VAL A 71 10.81 8.75 1.51
N GLU A 72 12.10 8.91 1.26
CA GLU A 72 12.73 8.52 -0.01
C GLU A 72 13.16 7.06 0.04
N LEU A 73 12.66 6.27 -0.92
CA LEU A 73 12.94 4.84 -0.98
C LEU A 73 14.25 4.55 -1.73
N GLY A 74 15.06 3.66 -1.15
CA GLY A 74 16.23 3.07 -1.79
C GLY A 74 15.85 1.95 -2.77
N GLU A 75 16.42 0.76 -2.58
CA GLU A 75 16.12 -0.42 -3.39
C GLU A 75 14.69 -0.90 -3.18
N LEU A 76 14.03 -1.25 -4.28
CA LEU A 76 12.71 -1.87 -4.31
C LEU A 76 12.80 -3.30 -4.81
N THR A 77 12.22 -4.23 -4.09
CA THR A 77 12.10 -5.63 -4.52
C THR A 77 10.63 -5.96 -4.75
N LEU A 78 10.26 -6.38 -5.95
CA LEU A 78 8.90 -6.84 -6.22
C LEU A 78 8.59 -8.05 -5.34
N LEU A 79 7.59 -7.92 -4.48
CA LEU A 79 7.13 -8.99 -3.60
C LEU A 79 6.17 -9.92 -4.34
N ASP A 80 5.15 -9.35 -4.99
CA ASP A 80 4.18 -10.06 -5.83
C ASP A 80 3.26 -9.07 -6.55
N VAL A 81 2.40 -9.60 -7.46
CA VAL A 81 1.32 -8.86 -8.11
C VAL A 81 -0.02 -9.47 -7.71
N PHE A 82 -0.94 -8.62 -7.26
CA PHE A 82 -2.25 -8.99 -6.75
C PHE A 82 -3.36 -8.48 -7.67
N SER A 83 -4.20 -9.38 -8.13
CA SER A 83 -5.33 -9.06 -9.01
C SER A 83 -6.41 -10.14 -8.89
N GLY A 84 -7.60 -9.86 -9.37
CA GLY A 84 -8.71 -10.80 -9.37
C GLY A 84 -9.97 -10.24 -8.71
N ALA A 85 -10.97 -11.09 -8.54
CA ALA A 85 -12.29 -10.70 -8.03
C ALA A 85 -12.25 -10.20 -6.58
N GLU A 86 -11.30 -10.67 -5.78
CA GLU A 86 -11.11 -10.27 -4.37
C GLU A 86 -10.57 -8.84 -4.23
N TYR A 87 -10.08 -8.22 -5.30
CA TYR A 87 -9.58 -6.84 -5.31
C TYR A 87 -10.62 -5.87 -5.87
N TYR A 88 -11.88 -6.26 -5.85
CA TYR A 88 -13.01 -5.39 -6.09
C TYR A 88 -13.31 -4.54 -4.86
N TYR A 89 -13.58 -3.26 -5.10
CA TYR A 89 -14.05 -2.34 -4.06
C TYR A 89 -15.14 -1.43 -4.59
N ARG A 90 -16.19 -1.24 -3.79
CA ARG A 90 -17.25 -0.28 -4.05
C ARG A 90 -17.20 0.81 -2.99
N PHE A 91 -17.02 2.04 -3.43
CA PHE A 91 -17.04 3.20 -2.55
C PHE A 91 -18.46 3.52 -2.07
N PRO A 92 -18.63 4.17 -0.89
CA PRO A 92 -19.96 4.53 -0.38
C PRO A 92 -20.79 5.40 -1.34
N HIS A 93 -20.12 6.22 -2.17
CA HIS A 93 -20.77 7.05 -3.20
C HIS A 93 -21.11 6.31 -4.49
N GLY A 94 -20.86 5.00 -4.57
CA GLY A 94 -21.29 4.11 -5.64
C GLY A 94 -20.25 3.82 -6.72
N ASP A 95 -19.09 4.47 -6.73
CA ASP A 95 -18.00 4.15 -7.64
C ASP A 95 -17.46 2.75 -7.37
N GLU A 96 -17.11 2.02 -8.43
CA GLU A 96 -16.60 0.66 -8.36
C GLU A 96 -15.24 0.56 -9.02
N ILE A 97 -14.33 -0.20 -8.40
CA ILE A 97 -13.00 -0.45 -8.95
C ILE A 97 -12.60 -1.93 -8.78
N TYR A 98 -11.79 -2.40 -9.71
CA TYR A 98 -10.91 -3.55 -9.54
C TYR A 98 -9.48 -3.03 -9.57
N THR A 99 -8.65 -3.43 -8.63
CA THR A 99 -7.24 -3.02 -8.63
C THR A 99 -6.33 -4.13 -9.10
N VAL A 100 -5.28 -3.74 -9.84
CA VAL A 100 -4.10 -4.56 -10.07
C VAL A 100 -2.98 -3.93 -9.28
N THR A 101 -2.51 -4.60 -8.24
CA THR A 101 -1.56 -4.06 -7.28
C THR A 101 -0.20 -4.74 -7.39
N ALA A 102 0.84 -3.99 -7.75
CA ALA A 102 2.22 -4.43 -7.59
C ALA A 102 2.70 -4.06 -6.18
N ALA A 103 3.04 -5.05 -5.35
CA ALA A 103 3.55 -4.83 -4.01
C ALA A 103 5.07 -4.92 -3.99
N TYR A 104 5.71 -3.88 -3.45
CA TYR A 104 7.17 -3.78 -3.33
C TYR A 104 7.62 -3.82 -1.89
N LEU A 105 8.65 -4.61 -1.61
CA LEU A 105 9.36 -4.60 -0.34
C LEU A 105 10.49 -3.58 -0.40
N ALA A 106 10.58 -2.72 0.62
CA ALA A 106 11.66 -1.77 0.79
C ALA A 106 12.04 -1.60 2.26
N ARG A 107 13.30 -1.23 2.49
CA ARG A 107 13.84 -0.97 3.83
C ARG A 107 13.71 0.51 4.17
N VAL A 108 13.25 0.77 5.37
CA VAL A 108 13.19 2.11 5.97
C VAL A 108 13.80 2.03 7.36
N ARG A 109 14.57 3.05 7.75
CA ARG A 109 15.15 3.08 9.11
C ARG A 109 14.07 3.28 10.16
N SER A 110 14.17 2.57 11.27
CA SER A 110 13.23 2.71 12.39
C SER A 110 13.24 4.11 13.04
N ASP A 111 14.36 4.84 12.89
CA ASP A 111 14.53 6.22 13.38
C ASP A 111 14.24 7.28 12.27
N ALA A 112 13.75 6.88 11.12
CA ALA A 112 13.36 7.81 10.07
C ALA A 112 12.28 8.77 10.59
N VAL A 113 12.47 10.06 10.30
CA VAL A 113 11.43 11.06 10.56
C VAL A 113 10.33 10.88 9.52
N LEU A 114 9.15 10.46 9.98
CA LEU A 114 7.99 10.30 9.12
C LEU A 114 7.21 11.62 9.10
N ASP A 115 7.03 12.16 7.90
CA ASP A 115 6.19 13.33 7.64
C ASP A 115 4.86 12.86 7.03
N VAL A 116 3.93 12.49 7.91
CA VAL A 116 2.63 11.92 7.52
C VAL A 116 1.71 13.01 7.02
N ASP A 117 1.19 12.87 5.81
CA ASP A 117 0.17 13.78 5.29
C ASP A 117 -1.15 13.58 6.06
N PRO A 118 -1.61 14.60 6.83
CA PRO A 118 -2.81 14.48 7.66
C PRO A 118 -4.10 14.34 6.84
N ARG A 119 -4.05 14.56 5.53
CA ARG A 119 -5.19 14.33 4.62
C ARG A 119 -5.35 12.84 4.30
N GLU A 120 -4.25 12.06 4.36
CA GLU A 120 -4.23 10.65 4.02
C GLU A 120 -4.27 9.76 5.27
N ALA A 121 -3.50 10.09 6.31
CA ALA A 121 -3.42 9.29 7.52
C ALA A 121 -3.32 10.14 8.80
N ARG A 122 -3.80 9.58 9.90
CA ARG A 122 -3.69 10.15 11.24
C ARG A 122 -2.33 9.88 11.87
N GLU A 123 -1.79 8.69 11.60
CA GLU A 123 -0.47 8.27 12.04
C GLU A 123 0.13 7.20 11.13
N ALA A 124 1.45 7.02 11.22
CA ALA A 124 2.19 5.90 10.66
C ALA A 124 2.94 5.20 11.79
N ARG A 125 2.89 3.85 11.83
CA ARG A 125 3.52 3.09 12.91
C ARG A 125 4.04 1.74 12.41
N PHE A 126 5.18 1.32 12.97
CA PHE A 126 5.74 -0.01 12.75
C PHE A 126 5.09 -1.06 13.66
N PHE A 127 4.73 -2.20 13.08
CA PHE A 127 4.14 -3.34 13.75
C PHE A 127 4.96 -4.61 13.54
N ASP A 128 5.13 -5.41 14.57
CA ASP A 128 5.54 -6.79 14.37
C ASP A 128 4.46 -7.53 13.56
N ILE A 129 4.87 -8.49 12.76
CA ILE A 129 3.93 -9.18 11.86
C ILE A 129 2.80 -9.91 12.61
N ASP A 130 3.07 -10.32 13.84
CA ASP A 130 2.11 -11.01 14.70
C ASP A 130 1.18 -10.04 15.46
N ASP A 131 1.50 -8.72 15.45
CA ASP A 131 0.76 -7.66 16.15
C ASP A 131 0.05 -6.70 15.17
N VAL A 132 -0.07 -7.10 13.90
CA VAL A 132 -0.79 -6.31 12.88
C VAL A 132 -2.25 -6.10 13.30
N PRO A 133 -2.79 -4.87 13.24
CA PRO A 133 -4.15 -4.56 13.66
C PRO A 133 -5.22 -5.38 12.93
N GLU A 134 -6.30 -5.73 13.63
CA GLU A 134 -7.40 -6.50 13.04
C GLU A 134 -8.19 -5.71 12.00
N ASP A 135 -8.19 -4.38 12.08
CA ASP A 135 -8.90 -3.48 11.18
C ASP A 135 -8.07 -3.02 9.96
N VAL A 136 -7.06 -3.81 9.59
CA VAL A 136 -6.39 -3.63 8.29
C VAL A 136 -7.38 -3.83 7.15
N LEU A 137 -7.31 -2.97 6.13
CA LEU A 137 -8.16 -3.05 4.95
C LEU A 137 -8.09 -4.44 4.29
N ALA A 138 -9.25 -4.96 3.88
CA ALA A 138 -9.36 -6.31 3.32
C ALA A 138 -8.45 -6.54 2.11
N THR A 139 -8.24 -5.53 1.27
CA THR A 139 -7.37 -5.59 0.08
C THR A 139 -5.88 -5.62 0.41
N GLU A 140 -5.47 -5.20 1.61
CA GLU A 140 -4.06 -5.21 2.05
C GLU A 140 -3.68 -6.54 2.74
N ARG A 141 -4.65 -7.26 3.30
CA ARG A 141 -4.41 -8.52 4.03
C ARG A 141 -3.66 -9.58 3.22
N PRO A 142 -3.99 -9.83 1.93
CA PRO A 142 -3.24 -10.79 1.11
C PRO A 142 -1.78 -10.38 0.91
N ILE A 143 -1.51 -9.07 0.79
CA ILE A 143 -0.15 -8.54 0.64
C ILE A 143 0.65 -8.76 1.91
N ILE A 144 0.06 -8.46 3.07
CA ILE A 144 0.67 -8.67 4.38
C ILE A 144 0.92 -10.16 4.63
N ALA A 145 -0.02 -11.03 4.26
CA ALA A 145 0.14 -12.48 4.35
C ALA A 145 1.29 -12.99 3.46
N ARG A 146 1.44 -12.43 2.26
CA ARG A 146 2.55 -12.74 1.35
C ARG A 146 3.89 -12.30 1.93
N TYR A 147 3.94 -11.12 2.57
CA TYR A 147 5.12 -10.67 3.31
C TYR A 147 5.46 -11.59 4.48
N ALA A 148 4.47 -12.00 5.28
CA ALA A 148 4.68 -12.95 6.38
C ALA A 148 5.27 -14.29 5.89
N ALA A 149 4.81 -14.80 4.74
CA ALA A 149 5.38 -15.98 4.11
C ALA A 149 6.82 -15.75 3.63
N HIS A 150 7.12 -14.57 3.08
CA HIS A 150 8.47 -14.19 2.68
C HIS A 150 9.44 -14.18 3.88
N LEU A 151 9.03 -13.61 5.03
CA LEU A 151 9.83 -13.62 6.25
C LEU A 151 10.18 -15.03 6.71
N LYS A 152 9.21 -15.96 6.66
CA LYS A 152 9.44 -17.36 7.06
C LYS A 152 10.43 -18.08 6.13
N SER A 153 10.43 -17.76 4.85
CA SER A 153 11.34 -18.35 3.86
C SER A 153 12.74 -17.73 3.86
N SER A 154 12.86 -16.48 4.30
CA SER A 154 14.12 -15.71 4.30
C SER A 154 14.89 -15.79 5.62
N ARG A 155 14.24 -16.23 6.70
CA ARG A 155 14.92 -16.54 7.97
C ARG A 155 15.46 -17.98 7.89
N PRO A 156 16.78 -18.20 8.00
CA PRO A 156 17.30 -19.57 8.14
C PRO A 156 16.63 -20.21 9.37
N ALA A 157 16.22 -21.48 9.22
CA ALA A 157 15.65 -22.26 10.30
C ALA A 157 16.69 -22.43 11.41
N GLY A 158 16.50 -21.76 12.53
CA GLY A 158 17.12 -22.10 13.81
C GLY A 158 18.49 -21.47 14.09
N GLU A 159 18.53 -20.50 14.95
CA GLU A 159 19.39 -20.51 16.14
C GLU A 159 18.52 -20.27 17.36
#